data_4e1fc37c9d3d0e8bb74b4b580b79e259
#
_entry.id   4e1fc37c9d3d0e8bb74b4b580b79e259
#
_cell.length_a   1.000
_cell.length_b   1.000
_cell.length_c   1.000
_cell.angle_alpha   90.00
_cell.angle_beta   90.00
_cell.angle_gamma   90.00
#
_symmetry.space_group_name_H-M   'P 1'
#
loop_
_entity.id
_entity.type
_entity.pdbx_description
1 polymer ?
#
loop_
_entity_poly.entity_id
_entity_poly.type
_entity_poly.pdbx_seq_one_letter_code
_entity_poly.pdbx_strand_id
1 'polypeptide(L)'
;MSTDTAPAAPPGQAAQSEVPLSADEFNSVVSAVTNAFGDPTRREIYLFARDHELGVTAGEVAERFDLHPNVARHHLEKLTGGGYLTVEIGRSAKGVTRAAGRPSKRYVAGPLDATLALPLKHDDLLGGLLARALDALGPDQAELLADEVGFEYGQLLAARIDPTEGHRSVRAALATVADALTAHGFAAHTESLNGQLAIVSECCPFGDTAQRYPHVVCALDRGMIRGMLAGLYGETSPRFSNRRPDGDDHCVACV
;
A
#
# COMPACT_ATOMS: atom_id res chain seq x y z
N MET A 1 -11.20 33.48 -45.38
CA MET A 1 -10.99 33.66 -43.92
C MET A 1 -11.95 32.72 -43.22
N SER A 2 -11.51 31.51 -42.95
CA SER A 2 -12.29 30.48 -42.27
C SER A 2 -11.75 30.41 -40.84
N THR A 3 -12.59 30.74 -39.87
CA THR A 3 -12.32 30.63 -38.45
C THR A 3 -12.64 29.21 -38.00
N ASP A 4 -11.58 28.46 -37.75
CA ASP A 4 -11.65 27.12 -37.19
C ASP A 4 -11.92 27.25 -35.68
N THR A 5 -13.11 26.86 -35.25
CA THR A 5 -13.52 26.85 -33.85
C THR A 5 -13.27 25.49 -33.30
N ALA A 6 -12.24 25.34 -32.45
CA ALA A 6 -11.97 24.11 -31.70
C ALA A 6 -13.14 23.75 -30.77
N PRO A 7 -13.52 22.48 -30.65
CA PRO A 7 -14.60 22.07 -29.75
C PRO A 7 -14.18 22.21 -28.28
N ALA A 8 -15.10 22.80 -27.49
CA ALA A 8 -14.96 22.94 -26.04
C ALA A 8 -14.88 21.56 -25.35
N ALA A 9 -13.95 21.41 -24.41
CA ALA A 9 -13.83 20.24 -23.55
C ALA A 9 -15.11 20.04 -22.72
N PRO A 10 -15.53 18.80 -22.44
CA PRO A 10 -16.72 18.53 -21.64
C PRO A 10 -16.53 19.02 -20.20
N PRO A 11 -17.60 19.48 -19.52
CA PRO A 11 -17.53 19.92 -18.14
C PRO A 11 -17.12 18.77 -17.23
N GLY A 12 -16.15 19.05 -16.35
CA GLY A 12 -15.61 18.10 -15.39
C GLY A 12 -16.72 17.40 -14.60
N GLN A 13 -16.54 16.12 -14.42
CA GLN A 13 -17.35 15.31 -13.51
C GLN A 13 -17.31 15.98 -12.13
N ALA A 14 -18.47 16.43 -11.68
CA ALA A 14 -18.64 17.02 -10.36
C ALA A 14 -18.19 15.99 -9.32
N ALA A 15 -17.25 16.38 -8.47
CA ALA A 15 -16.88 15.63 -7.29
C ALA A 15 -18.17 15.33 -6.53
N GLN A 16 -18.50 14.04 -6.39
CA GLN A 16 -19.61 13.61 -5.56
C GLN A 16 -19.24 13.99 -4.13
N SER A 17 -19.95 14.97 -3.59
CA SER A 17 -19.86 15.36 -2.18
C SER A 17 -20.33 14.19 -1.33
N GLU A 18 -19.42 13.43 -0.77
CA GLU A 18 -19.74 12.36 0.18
C GLU A 18 -20.22 13.00 1.47
N VAL A 19 -21.47 12.71 1.83
CA VAL A 19 -22.06 13.09 3.11
C VAL A 19 -21.29 12.34 4.22
N PRO A 20 -20.83 13.00 5.29
CA PRO A 20 -20.14 12.33 6.38
C PRO A 20 -21.05 11.26 7.00
N LEU A 21 -20.48 10.07 7.28
CA LEU A 21 -21.22 8.97 7.88
C LEU A 21 -21.79 9.38 9.23
N SER A 22 -23.01 8.97 9.53
CA SER A 22 -23.57 9.04 10.87
C SER A 22 -22.79 8.16 11.85
N ALA A 23 -22.92 8.40 13.15
CA ALA A 23 -22.26 7.59 14.18
C ALA A 23 -22.63 6.10 14.08
N ASP A 24 -23.86 5.79 13.69
CA ASP A 24 -24.35 4.41 13.52
C ASP A 24 -23.73 3.74 12.28
N GLU A 25 -23.63 4.46 11.18
CA GLU A 25 -22.94 3.98 9.97
C GLU A 25 -21.46 3.76 10.24
N PHE A 26 -20.78 4.67 10.95
CA PHE A 26 -19.39 4.51 11.36
C PHE A 26 -19.20 3.26 12.24
N ASN A 27 -20.04 3.08 13.28
CA ASN A 27 -19.99 1.90 14.13
C ASN A 27 -20.25 0.61 13.34
N SER A 28 -21.13 0.65 12.36
CA SER A 28 -21.38 -0.49 11.46
C SER A 28 -20.17 -0.87 10.64
N VAL A 29 -19.47 0.12 10.06
CA VAL A 29 -18.23 -0.08 9.30
C VAL A 29 -17.12 -0.65 10.18
N VAL A 30 -16.88 -0.05 11.37
CA VAL A 30 -15.88 -0.55 12.32
C VAL A 30 -16.19 -1.99 12.73
N SER A 31 -17.45 -2.30 13.03
CA SER A 31 -17.89 -3.65 13.38
C SER A 31 -17.66 -4.63 12.23
N ALA A 32 -17.96 -4.24 11.00
CA ALA A 32 -17.74 -5.07 9.80
C ALA A 32 -16.25 -5.40 9.62
N VAL A 33 -15.37 -4.39 9.70
CA VAL A 33 -13.90 -4.56 9.62
C VAL A 33 -13.39 -5.45 10.75
N THR A 34 -13.82 -5.19 11.98
CA THR A 34 -13.41 -6.00 13.14
C THR A 34 -13.89 -7.44 13.03
N ASN A 35 -15.12 -7.65 12.55
CA ASN A 35 -15.66 -8.99 12.31
C ASN A 35 -14.93 -9.72 11.19
N ALA A 36 -14.48 -9.02 10.14
CA ALA A 36 -13.73 -9.63 9.06
C ALA A 36 -12.29 -9.94 9.47
N PHE A 37 -11.59 -9.02 10.12
CA PHE A 37 -10.14 -9.08 10.37
C PHE A 37 -9.75 -9.25 11.84
N GLY A 38 -10.70 -9.40 12.75
CA GLY A 38 -10.43 -9.67 14.17
C GLY A 38 -9.76 -11.03 14.43
N ASP A 39 -9.95 -12.00 13.53
CA ASP A 39 -9.33 -13.33 13.59
C ASP A 39 -7.97 -13.33 12.88
N PRO A 40 -6.85 -13.69 13.54
CA PRO A 40 -5.51 -13.70 12.94
C PRO A 40 -5.42 -14.57 11.69
N THR A 41 -5.93 -15.81 11.77
CA THR A 41 -5.91 -16.77 10.66
C THR A 41 -6.67 -16.21 9.45
N ARG A 42 -7.79 -15.54 9.67
CA ARG A 42 -8.57 -14.94 8.58
C ARG A 42 -7.85 -13.76 7.92
N ARG A 43 -7.06 -12.98 8.68
CA ARG A 43 -6.19 -11.95 8.10
C ARG A 43 -5.12 -12.55 7.18
N GLU A 44 -4.47 -13.61 7.63
CA GLU A 44 -3.46 -14.31 6.82
C GLU A 44 -4.06 -14.95 5.56
N ILE A 45 -5.27 -15.52 5.67
CA ILE A 45 -6.01 -16.05 4.51
C ILE A 45 -6.34 -14.94 3.51
N TYR A 46 -6.72 -13.75 3.97
CA TYR A 46 -6.97 -12.61 3.09
C TYR A 46 -5.70 -12.16 2.36
N LEU A 47 -4.58 -12.04 3.07
CA LEU A 47 -3.28 -11.69 2.48
C LEU A 47 -2.85 -12.73 1.44
N PHE A 48 -2.99 -14.01 1.77
CA PHE A 48 -2.71 -15.10 0.84
C PHE A 48 -3.60 -15.05 -0.42
N ALA A 49 -4.89 -14.74 -0.26
CA ALA A 49 -5.78 -14.60 -1.41
C ALA A 49 -5.43 -13.39 -2.29
N ARG A 50 -4.98 -12.29 -1.68
CA ARG A 50 -4.55 -11.07 -2.37
C ARG A 50 -3.30 -11.29 -3.22
N ASP A 51 -2.36 -12.08 -2.71
CA ASP A 51 -1.09 -12.38 -3.42
C ASP A 51 -1.30 -13.35 -4.61
N HIS A 52 -2.55 -13.81 -4.83
CA HIS A 52 -2.90 -14.73 -5.91
C HIS A 52 -3.89 -14.05 -6.88
N GLU A 53 -3.41 -13.50 -7.98
CA GLU A 53 -4.22 -12.79 -8.99
C GLU A 53 -5.43 -13.61 -9.50
N LEU A 54 -5.28 -14.92 -9.61
CA LEU A 54 -6.35 -15.83 -10.04
C LEU A 54 -7.28 -16.26 -8.88
N GLY A 55 -7.06 -15.71 -7.69
CA GLY A 55 -7.74 -16.08 -6.47
C GLY A 55 -7.36 -17.47 -5.95
N VAL A 56 -7.90 -17.85 -4.80
CA VAL A 56 -7.62 -19.10 -4.10
C VAL A 56 -8.91 -19.94 -3.93
N THR A 57 -8.74 -21.26 -3.82
CA THR A 57 -9.83 -22.18 -3.48
C THR A 57 -9.80 -22.51 -1.99
N ALA A 58 -10.91 -23.02 -1.45
CA ALA A 58 -10.96 -23.48 -0.06
C ALA A 58 -10.00 -24.67 0.20
N GLY A 59 -9.68 -25.46 -0.83
CA GLY A 59 -8.69 -26.54 -0.74
C GLY A 59 -7.28 -26.02 -0.59
N GLU A 60 -6.87 -25.06 -1.45
CA GLU A 60 -5.56 -24.42 -1.39
C GLU A 60 -5.32 -23.71 -0.04
N VAL A 61 -6.36 -23.04 0.47
CA VAL A 61 -6.31 -22.41 1.80
C VAL A 61 -6.20 -23.45 2.92
N ALA A 62 -6.99 -24.53 2.85
CA ALA A 62 -6.94 -25.61 3.84
C ALA A 62 -5.54 -26.24 3.92
N GLU A 63 -4.94 -26.53 2.78
CA GLU A 63 -3.58 -27.07 2.67
C GLU A 63 -2.52 -26.10 3.21
N ARG A 64 -2.60 -24.82 2.79
CA ARG A 64 -1.60 -23.80 3.15
C ARG A 64 -1.57 -23.47 4.64
N PHE A 65 -2.72 -23.51 5.32
CA PHE A 65 -2.87 -23.10 6.73
C PHE A 65 -3.13 -24.30 7.68
N ASP A 66 -3.01 -25.53 7.20
CA ASP A 66 -3.28 -26.75 7.97
C ASP A 66 -4.68 -26.73 8.62
N LEU A 67 -5.69 -26.36 7.84
CA LEU A 67 -7.07 -26.24 8.29
C LEU A 67 -7.95 -27.34 7.67
N HIS A 68 -9.00 -27.70 8.40
CA HIS A 68 -10.05 -28.51 7.76
C HIS A 68 -10.74 -27.71 6.64
N PRO A 69 -11.05 -28.30 5.46
CA PRO A 69 -11.63 -27.57 4.31
C PRO A 69 -12.91 -26.78 4.63
N ASN A 70 -13.72 -27.24 5.60
CA ASN A 70 -14.90 -26.50 6.02
C ASN A 70 -14.57 -25.24 6.82
N VAL A 71 -13.47 -25.28 7.61
CA VAL A 71 -12.98 -24.11 8.36
C VAL A 71 -12.39 -23.07 7.41
N ALA A 72 -11.57 -23.51 6.45
CA ALA A 72 -11.07 -22.64 5.39
C ALA A 72 -12.20 -21.97 4.61
N ARG A 73 -13.23 -22.74 4.23
CA ARG A 73 -14.42 -22.20 3.55
C ARG A 73 -15.15 -21.17 4.42
N HIS A 74 -15.31 -21.44 5.71
CA HIS A 74 -15.97 -20.51 6.64
C HIS A 74 -15.24 -19.16 6.72
N HIS A 75 -13.88 -19.16 6.80
CA HIS A 75 -13.09 -17.92 6.77
C HIS A 75 -13.28 -17.18 5.44
N LEU A 76 -13.21 -17.88 4.31
CA LEU A 76 -13.40 -17.30 2.98
C LEU A 76 -14.81 -16.73 2.79
N GLU A 77 -15.86 -17.43 3.26
CA GLU A 77 -17.24 -16.95 3.22
C GLU A 77 -17.44 -15.70 4.10
N LYS A 78 -16.78 -15.63 5.26
CA LYS A 78 -16.80 -14.43 6.11
C LYS A 78 -16.15 -13.23 5.43
N LEU A 79 -15.01 -13.42 4.77
CA LEU A 79 -14.36 -12.38 3.99
C LEU A 79 -15.22 -11.96 2.78
N THR A 80 -15.85 -12.90 2.12
CA THR A 80 -16.78 -12.61 1.01
C THR A 80 -18.02 -11.85 1.48
N GLY A 81 -18.60 -12.25 2.61
CA GLY A 81 -19.76 -11.57 3.21
C GLY A 81 -19.44 -10.13 3.64
N GLY A 82 -18.17 -9.83 3.97
CA GLY A 82 -17.70 -8.48 4.26
C GLY A 82 -17.29 -7.68 2.99
N GLY A 83 -17.37 -8.28 1.80
CA GLY A 83 -17.01 -7.63 0.54
C GLY A 83 -15.50 -7.61 0.25
N TYR A 84 -14.67 -8.26 1.08
CA TYR A 84 -13.21 -8.28 0.93
C TYR A 84 -12.72 -9.28 -0.13
N LEU A 85 -13.53 -10.31 -0.40
CA LEU A 85 -13.31 -11.27 -1.47
C LEU A 85 -14.55 -11.36 -2.36
N THR A 86 -14.36 -11.64 -3.63
CA THR A 86 -15.41 -11.99 -4.58
C THR A 86 -15.30 -13.47 -4.95
N VAL A 87 -16.43 -14.09 -5.32
CA VAL A 87 -16.44 -15.49 -5.75
C VAL A 87 -16.53 -15.57 -7.26
N GLU A 88 -15.54 -16.17 -7.89
CA GLU A 88 -15.55 -16.52 -9.30
C GLU A 88 -15.78 -18.01 -9.47
N ILE A 89 -16.66 -18.38 -10.43
CA ILE A 89 -16.95 -19.78 -10.76
C ILE A 89 -16.32 -20.07 -12.13
N GLY A 90 -15.40 -21.02 -12.19
CA GLY A 90 -15.04 -21.67 -13.44
C GLY A 90 -14.00 -21.03 -14.34
N ARG A 91 -13.12 -20.14 -13.88
CA ARG A 91 -11.89 -19.79 -14.62
C ARG A 91 -10.78 -20.79 -14.26
N SER A 92 -10.69 -21.86 -15.06
CA SER A 92 -9.49 -22.70 -15.08
C SER A 92 -8.37 -21.89 -15.75
N ALA A 93 -7.18 -21.85 -15.14
CA ALA A 93 -6.00 -21.29 -15.79
C ALA A 93 -5.84 -21.93 -17.19
N LYS A 94 -5.56 -21.10 -18.22
CA LYS A 94 -5.30 -21.58 -19.57
C LYS A 94 -4.20 -22.64 -19.53
N GLY A 95 -4.54 -23.89 -19.84
CA GLY A 95 -3.56 -24.97 -19.99
C GLY A 95 -3.72 -26.18 -19.07
N VAL A 96 -4.62 -26.19 -18.08
CA VAL A 96 -4.86 -27.38 -17.26
C VAL A 96 -6.09 -28.11 -17.78
N THR A 97 -5.87 -29.34 -18.26
CA THR A 97 -6.92 -30.26 -18.69
C THR A 97 -7.92 -30.46 -17.56
N ARG A 98 -9.21 -30.25 -17.87
CA ARG A 98 -10.34 -30.47 -16.95
C ARG A 98 -10.28 -31.87 -16.38
N ALA A 99 -9.97 -32.01 -15.10
CA ALA A 99 -10.41 -33.17 -14.34
C ALA A 99 -11.95 -33.10 -14.23
N ALA A 100 -12.62 -34.21 -14.49
CA ALA A 100 -14.08 -34.31 -14.42
C ALA A 100 -14.53 -34.07 -12.97
N GLY A 101 -15.05 -32.87 -12.69
CA GLY A 101 -15.53 -32.46 -11.38
C GLY A 101 -16.35 -31.17 -11.43
N ARG A 102 -17.15 -30.92 -10.39
CA ARG A 102 -17.92 -29.68 -10.24
C ARG A 102 -16.94 -28.49 -10.23
N PRO A 103 -17.20 -27.38 -10.97
CA PRO A 103 -16.36 -26.20 -10.97
C PRO A 103 -16.09 -25.73 -9.52
N SER A 104 -14.82 -25.59 -9.15
CA SER A 104 -14.46 -25.07 -7.83
C SER A 104 -14.70 -23.57 -7.77
N LYS A 105 -15.21 -23.08 -6.64
CA LYS A 105 -15.25 -21.65 -6.35
C LYS A 105 -13.84 -21.15 -6.12
N ARG A 106 -13.46 -20.06 -6.77
CA ARG A 106 -12.26 -19.29 -6.46
C ARG A 106 -12.64 -18.00 -5.77
N TYR A 107 -11.90 -17.66 -4.76
CA TYR A 107 -12.07 -16.45 -3.96
C TYR A 107 -10.97 -15.48 -4.36
N VAL A 108 -11.37 -14.37 -4.96
CA VAL A 108 -10.46 -13.34 -5.52
C VAL A 108 -10.54 -12.11 -4.64
N ALA A 109 -9.40 -11.56 -4.25
CA ALA A 109 -9.36 -10.28 -3.55
C ALA A 109 -9.76 -9.15 -4.52
N GLY A 110 -10.65 -8.28 -4.07
CA GLY A 110 -10.94 -7.04 -4.77
C GLY A 110 -9.76 -6.06 -4.67
N PRO A 111 -9.73 -4.99 -5.49
CA PRO A 111 -8.76 -3.92 -5.31
C PRO A 111 -8.86 -3.37 -3.88
N LEU A 112 -7.73 -3.17 -3.23
CA LEU A 112 -7.63 -2.79 -1.81
C LEU A 112 -8.42 -1.51 -1.49
N ASP A 113 -8.47 -0.59 -2.45
CA ASP A 113 -9.15 0.70 -2.34
C ASP A 113 -10.68 0.59 -2.21
N ALA A 114 -11.28 -0.50 -2.68
CA ALA A 114 -12.74 -0.69 -2.62
C ALA A 114 -13.20 -1.31 -1.29
N THR A 115 -12.33 -2.03 -0.57
CA THR A 115 -12.72 -2.89 0.56
C THR A 115 -12.38 -2.32 1.93
N LEU A 116 -11.38 -1.45 2.01
CA LEU A 116 -10.97 -0.78 3.24
C LEU A 116 -11.25 0.73 3.20
N ALA A 117 -12.20 1.17 2.40
CA ALA A 117 -12.71 2.53 2.44
C ALA A 117 -13.38 2.79 3.81
N LEU A 118 -12.57 2.80 4.86
CA LEU A 118 -12.93 3.54 6.06
C LEU A 118 -13.15 4.99 5.63
N PRO A 119 -14.16 5.68 6.16
CA PRO A 119 -14.43 7.08 5.82
C PRO A 119 -13.38 8.02 6.43
N LEU A 120 -12.09 7.76 6.12
CA LEU A 120 -10.95 8.57 6.53
C LEU A 120 -10.51 9.54 5.41
N LYS A 121 -11.38 9.77 4.42
CA LYS A 121 -11.09 10.62 3.26
C LYS A 121 -10.91 12.11 3.57
N HIS A 122 -11.12 12.54 4.81
CA HIS A 122 -10.71 13.89 5.22
C HIS A 122 -9.19 14.04 5.24
N ASP A 123 -8.44 12.96 5.48
CA ASP A 123 -6.98 12.96 5.42
C ASP A 123 -6.50 13.12 3.98
N ASP A 124 -7.21 12.53 3.00
CA ASP A 124 -6.94 12.73 1.57
C ASP A 124 -7.18 14.19 1.14
N LEU A 125 -8.24 14.83 1.64
CA LEU A 125 -8.52 16.23 1.36
C LEU A 125 -7.45 17.14 1.98
N LEU A 126 -7.09 16.91 3.24
CA LEU A 126 -6.03 17.66 3.92
C LEU A 126 -4.68 17.41 3.25
N GLY A 127 -4.34 16.16 2.97
CA GLY A 127 -3.13 15.77 2.25
C GLY A 127 -3.05 16.41 0.87
N GLY A 128 -4.15 16.40 0.11
CA GLY A 128 -4.25 17.06 -1.18
C GLY A 128 -4.12 18.58 -1.10
N LEU A 129 -4.68 19.22 -0.06
CA LEU A 129 -4.53 20.66 0.17
C LEU A 129 -3.08 21.00 0.53
N LEU A 130 -2.43 20.24 1.40
CA LEU A 130 -1.05 20.46 1.80
C LEU A 130 -0.09 20.21 0.61
N ALA A 131 -0.30 19.15 -0.16
CA ALA A 131 0.48 18.89 -1.37
C ALA A 131 0.38 20.03 -2.39
N ARG A 132 -0.82 20.57 -2.60
CA ARG A 132 -1.02 21.75 -3.48
C ARG A 132 -0.41 23.01 -2.91
N ALA A 133 -0.44 23.20 -1.59
CA ALA A 133 0.21 24.33 -0.94
C ALA A 133 1.73 24.27 -1.10
N LEU A 134 2.32 23.08 -0.97
CA LEU A 134 3.75 22.84 -1.22
C LEU A 134 4.10 23.05 -2.69
N ASP A 135 3.30 22.54 -3.62
CA ASP A 135 3.50 22.72 -5.06
C ASP A 135 3.51 24.22 -5.45
N ALA A 136 2.71 25.04 -4.77
CA ALA A 136 2.68 26.49 -4.98
C ALA A 136 3.96 27.22 -4.53
N LEU A 137 4.82 26.59 -3.69
CA LEU A 137 6.14 27.13 -3.31
C LEU A 137 7.18 26.95 -4.41
N GLY A 138 6.88 26.13 -5.42
CA GLY A 138 7.80 25.70 -6.45
C GLY A 138 8.50 24.37 -6.08
N PRO A 139 8.87 23.58 -7.11
CA PRO A 139 9.31 22.20 -6.91
C PRO A 139 10.55 22.08 -6.00
N ASP A 140 11.53 22.94 -6.14
CA ASP A 140 12.78 22.86 -5.36
C ASP A 140 12.54 23.10 -3.86
N GLN A 141 11.73 24.10 -3.50
CA GLN A 141 11.42 24.39 -2.10
C GLN A 141 10.48 23.34 -1.50
N ALA A 142 9.51 22.86 -2.26
CA ALA A 142 8.61 21.80 -1.83
C ALA A 142 9.36 20.49 -1.56
N GLU A 143 10.30 20.14 -2.43
CA GLU A 143 11.16 18.96 -2.27
C GLU A 143 12.05 19.06 -1.03
N LEU A 144 12.72 20.20 -0.82
CA LEU A 144 13.56 20.41 0.36
C LEU A 144 12.76 20.30 1.66
N LEU A 145 11.62 20.97 1.74
CA LEU A 145 10.76 20.93 2.93
C LEU A 145 10.21 19.53 3.20
N ALA A 146 9.79 18.83 2.16
CA ALA A 146 9.28 17.47 2.29
C ALA A 146 10.38 16.49 2.77
N ASP A 147 11.60 16.61 2.22
CA ASP A 147 12.74 15.79 2.66
C ASP A 147 13.13 16.09 4.12
N GLU A 148 13.11 17.36 4.56
CA GLU A 148 13.39 17.76 5.93
C GLU A 148 12.36 17.20 6.91
N VAL A 149 11.07 17.36 6.63
CA VAL A 149 9.98 16.81 7.46
C VAL A 149 10.05 15.29 7.49
N GLY A 150 10.30 14.64 6.36
CA GLY A 150 10.53 13.20 6.29
C GLY A 150 11.69 12.76 7.16
N PHE A 151 12.81 13.48 7.11
CA PHE A 151 13.98 13.19 7.93
C PHE A 151 13.71 13.26 9.42
N GLU A 152 13.08 14.33 9.89
CA GLU A 152 12.68 14.48 11.30
C GLU A 152 11.76 13.33 11.75
N TYR A 153 10.76 12.99 10.93
CA TYR A 153 9.87 11.88 11.22
C TYR A 153 10.61 10.54 11.26
N GLY A 154 11.52 10.31 10.33
CA GLY A 154 12.38 9.11 10.30
C GLY A 154 13.24 8.97 11.55
N GLN A 155 13.81 10.06 12.06
CA GLN A 155 14.57 10.06 13.31
C GLN A 155 13.68 9.69 14.51
N LEU A 156 12.45 10.21 14.57
CA LEU A 156 11.48 9.86 15.60
C LEU A 156 11.12 8.37 15.56
N LEU A 157 10.98 7.79 14.37
CA LEU A 157 10.75 6.36 14.20
C LEU A 157 11.94 5.52 14.68
N ALA A 158 13.16 5.89 14.30
CA ALA A 158 14.38 5.21 14.74
C ALA A 158 14.51 5.20 16.27
N ALA A 159 14.26 6.33 16.93
CA ALA A 159 14.32 6.45 18.37
C ALA A 159 13.26 5.57 19.10
N ARG A 160 12.12 5.29 18.45
CA ARG A 160 11.11 4.37 19.00
C ARG A 160 11.48 2.89 18.82
N ILE A 161 12.19 2.57 17.73
CA ILE A 161 12.59 1.21 17.41
C ILE A 161 13.80 0.77 18.23
N ASP A 162 14.78 1.64 18.38
CA ASP A 162 15.99 1.38 19.13
C ASP A 162 16.38 2.56 20.03
N PRO A 163 15.89 2.59 21.27
CA PRO A 163 16.20 3.65 22.21
C PRO A 163 17.64 3.57 22.76
N THR A 164 18.42 2.54 22.41
CA THR A 164 19.74 2.28 23.04
C THR A 164 20.93 2.90 22.31
N GLU A 165 20.71 3.68 21.23
CA GLU A 165 21.77 4.35 20.42
C GLU A 165 22.88 3.42 19.93
N GLY A 166 22.60 2.14 19.77
CA GLY A 166 23.56 1.16 19.27
C GLY A 166 23.73 1.25 17.76
N HIS A 167 24.94 1.59 17.27
CA HIS A 167 25.22 1.55 15.83
C HIS A 167 25.10 0.13 15.30
N ARG A 168 24.13 -0.10 14.44
CA ARG A 168 23.92 -1.37 13.74
C ARG A 168 24.83 -1.46 12.51
N SER A 169 25.05 -2.67 12.00
CA SER A 169 25.61 -2.78 10.65
C SER A 169 24.62 -2.19 9.63
N VAL A 170 25.11 -1.66 8.52
CA VAL A 170 24.26 -1.09 7.46
C VAL A 170 23.17 -2.05 6.99
N ARG A 171 23.50 -3.33 6.86
CA ARG A 171 22.54 -4.37 6.48
C ARG A 171 21.44 -4.57 7.52
N ALA A 172 21.78 -4.56 8.80
CA ALA A 172 20.81 -4.69 9.88
C ALA A 172 19.93 -3.45 10.00
N ALA A 173 20.50 -2.25 9.81
CA ALA A 173 19.75 -1.00 9.78
C ALA A 173 18.75 -0.97 8.62
N LEU A 174 19.19 -1.36 7.41
CA LEU A 174 18.31 -1.44 6.24
C LEU A 174 17.15 -2.42 6.44
N ALA A 175 17.40 -3.60 7.01
CA ALA A 175 16.35 -4.55 7.32
C ALA A 175 15.33 -3.95 8.31
N THR A 176 15.80 -3.28 9.37
CA THR A 176 14.94 -2.59 10.33
C THR A 176 14.11 -1.48 9.67
N VAL A 177 14.71 -0.71 8.76
CA VAL A 177 14.00 0.33 8.00
C VAL A 177 12.93 -0.29 7.09
N ALA A 178 13.25 -1.38 6.39
CA ALA A 178 12.28 -2.09 5.55
C ALA A 178 11.09 -2.64 6.36
N ASP A 179 11.35 -3.20 7.55
CA ASP A 179 10.29 -3.65 8.46
C ASP A 179 9.41 -2.47 8.93
N ALA A 180 10.03 -1.34 9.27
CA ALA A 180 9.30 -0.14 9.66
C ALA A 180 8.43 0.41 8.51
N LEU A 181 8.98 0.49 7.30
CA LEU A 181 8.24 0.90 6.10
C LEU A 181 7.07 -0.05 5.82
N THR A 182 7.28 -1.36 5.99
CA THR A 182 6.22 -2.36 5.82
C THR A 182 5.09 -2.16 6.83
N ALA A 183 5.42 -1.83 8.08
CA ALA A 183 4.42 -1.48 9.10
C ALA A 183 3.63 -0.21 8.73
N HIS A 184 4.18 0.66 7.88
CA HIS A 184 3.55 1.88 7.36
C HIS A 184 2.92 1.69 5.98
N GLY A 185 2.81 0.45 5.47
CA GLY A 185 2.09 0.13 4.24
C GLY A 185 2.90 0.13 2.95
N PHE A 186 4.23 0.21 3.03
CA PHE A 186 5.09 0.20 1.82
C PHE A 186 5.37 -1.20 1.27
N ALA A 187 5.11 -2.28 2.02
CA ALA A 187 5.51 -3.65 1.67
C ALA A 187 6.98 -3.71 1.24
N ALA A 188 7.88 -3.25 2.11
CA ALA A 188 9.29 -3.06 1.79
C ALA A 188 10.15 -4.25 2.22
N HIS A 189 11.21 -4.51 1.46
CA HIS A 189 12.23 -5.51 1.78
C HIS A 189 13.62 -5.03 1.33
N THR A 190 14.66 -5.73 1.75
CA THR A 190 16.03 -5.38 1.37
C THR A 190 16.55 -6.29 0.27
N GLU A 191 17.23 -5.70 -0.72
CA GLU A 191 17.92 -6.41 -1.79
C GLU A 191 19.37 -5.95 -1.95
N SER A 192 20.17 -6.75 -2.65
CA SER A 192 21.49 -6.36 -3.12
C SER A 192 21.47 -6.27 -4.65
N LEU A 193 21.44 -5.06 -5.17
CA LEU A 193 21.38 -4.77 -6.59
C LEU A 193 22.76 -4.29 -7.08
N ASN A 194 23.39 -5.02 -7.99
CA ASN A 194 24.72 -4.69 -8.53
C ASN A 194 25.81 -4.44 -7.45
N GLY A 195 25.72 -5.12 -6.31
CA GLY A 195 26.64 -4.96 -5.18
C GLY A 195 26.32 -3.80 -4.23
N GLN A 196 25.29 -3.00 -4.51
CA GLN A 196 24.76 -1.99 -3.60
C GLN A 196 23.57 -2.56 -2.80
N LEU A 197 23.45 -2.13 -1.56
CA LEU A 197 22.28 -2.46 -0.74
C LEU A 197 21.15 -1.48 -1.08
N ALA A 198 19.96 -2.02 -1.21
CA ALA A 198 18.77 -1.25 -1.54
C ALA A 198 17.56 -1.70 -0.69
N ILE A 199 16.63 -0.78 -0.50
CA ILE A 199 15.28 -1.06 -0.02
C ILE A 199 14.38 -1.01 -1.25
N VAL A 200 13.63 -2.09 -1.47
CA VAL A 200 12.61 -2.22 -2.52
C VAL A 200 11.24 -2.10 -1.86
N SER A 201 10.39 -1.20 -2.34
CA SER A 201 9.03 -0.98 -1.85
C SER A 201 8.02 -1.32 -2.94
N GLU A 202 7.22 -2.36 -2.71
CA GLU A 202 6.22 -2.88 -3.65
C GLU A 202 4.96 -2.01 -3.71
N CYS A 203 4.68 -1.27 -2.64
CA CYS A 203 3.52 -0.41 -2.50
C CYS A 203 3.92 1.01 -2.12
N CYS A 204 3.08 1.99 -2.52
CA CYS A 204 3.15 3.36 -2.02
C CYS A 204 1.86 3.67 -1.24
N PRO A 205 1.91 3.92 0.07
CA PRO A 205 0.71 4.18 0.88
C PRO A 205 0.06 5.53 0.57
N PHE A 206 0.75 6.41 -0.17
CA PHE A 206 0.25 7.73 -0.56
C PHE A 206 -0.64 7.70 -1.82
N GLY A 207 -0.80 6.54 -2.47
CA GLY A 207 -1.73 6.34 -3.59
C GLY A 207 -1.63 7.41 -4.67
N ASP A 208 -2.79 7.95 -5.06
CA ASP A 208 -2.91 8.97 -6.11
C ASP A 208 -2.16 10.27 -5.81
N THR A 209 -1.94 10.60 -4.53
CA THR A 209 -1.18 11.79 -4.13
C THR A 209 0.27 11.69 -4.59
N ALA A 210 0.87 10.49 -4.53
CA ALA A 210 2.22 10.26 -5.04
C ALA A 210 2.32 10.41 -6.56
N GLN A 211 1.28 10.06 -7.30
CA GLN A 211 1.24 10.25 -8.76
C GLN A 211 1.06 11.71 -9.16
N ARG A 212 0.27 12.48 -8.39
CA ARG A 212 0.00 13.90 -8.68
C ARG A 212 1.14 14.82 -8.25
N TYR A 213 1.81 14.51 -7.15
CA TYR A 213 2.84 15.34 -6.54
C TYR A 213 4.11 14.52 -6.21
N PRO A 214 4.73 13.86 -7.22
CA PRO A 214 5.83 12.93 -6.99
C PRO A 214 7.04 13.59 -6.34
N HIS A 215 7.35 14.85 -6.68
CA HIS A 215 8.45 15.61 -6.10
C HIS A 215 8.29 15.83 -4.59
N VAL A 216 7.06 16.01 -4.10
CA VAL A 216 6.77 16.14 -2.66
C VAL A 216 6.80 14.79 -1.97
N VAL A 217 6.02 13.83 -2.47
CA VAL A 217 5.83 12.53 -1.79
C VAL A 217 7.10 11.70 -1.79
N CYS A 218 7.82 11.64 -2.93
CA CYS A 218 9.07 10.87 -2.99
C CYS A 218 10.20 11.53 -2.20
N ALA A 219 10.19 12.87 -2.05
CA ALA A 219 11.15 13.56 -1.19
C ALA A 219 10.87 13.28 0.30
N LEU A 220 9.60 13.29 0.70
CA LEU A 220 9.17 12.92 2.06
C LEU A 220 9.61 11.48 2.40
N ASP A 221 9.38 10.54 1.49
CA ASP A 221 9.76 9.13 1.66
C ASP A 221 11.29 8.98 1.74
N ARG A 222 12.04 9.62 0.85
CA ARG A 222 13.51 9.67 0.89
C ARG A 222 14.02 10.24 2.22
N GLY A 223 13.45 11.34 2.67
CA GLY A 223 13.77 11.96 3.96
C GLY A 223 13.53 11.00 5.11
N MET A 224 12.39 10.30 5.13
CA MET A 224 12.04 9.33 6.16
C MET A 224 13.04 8.16 6.21
N ILE A 225 13.41 7.58 5.07
CA ILE A 225 14.44 6.54 5.00
C ILE A 225 15.79 7.07 5.52
N ARG A 226 16.19 8.26 5.09
CA ARG A 226 17.44 8.92 5.51
C ARG A 226 17.45 9.18 7.02
N GLY A 227 16.35 9.67 7.59
CA GLY A 227 16.20 9.92 9.02
C GLY A 227 16.29 8.66 9.87
N MET A 228 15.60 7.58 9.44
CA MET A 228 15.70 6.29 10.12
C MET A 228 17.13 5.72 10.07
N LEU A 229 17.79 5.77 8.93
CA LEU A 229 19.16 5.30 8.79
C LEU A 229 20.14 6.14 9.63
N ALA A 230 19.95 7.46 9.69
CA ALA A 230 20.78 8.33 10.55
C ALA A 230 20.69 7.93 12.02
N GLY A 231 19.50 7.57 12.52
CA GLY A 231 19.32 7.13 13.90
C GLY A 231 19.81 5.69 14.20
N LEU A 232 19.78 4.79 13.20
CA LEU A 232 20.09 3.36 13.40
C LEU A 232 21.51 2.98 13.02
N TYR A 233 22.13 3.70 12.08
CA TYR A 233 23.43 3.36 11.51
C TYR A 233 24.38 4.56 11.46
N GLY A 234 23.91 5.69 10.92
CA GLY A 234 24.68 6.90 10.68
C GLY A 234 24.20 7.62 9.43
N GLU A 235 24.80 8.78 9.15
CA GLU A 235 24.41 9.59 8.00
C GLU A 235 24.61 8.83 6.68
N THR A 236 23.55 8.80 5.88
CA THR A 236 23.52 8.19 4.55
C THR A 236 22.77 9.11 3.60
N SER A 237 22.94 8.90 2.29
CA SER A 237 22.26 9.66 1.25
C SER A 237 21.52 8.71 0.32
N PRO A 238 20.37 8.15 0.75
CA PRO A 238 19.59 7.23 -0.07
C PRO A 238 19.11 7.94 -1.33
N ARG A 239 19.16 7.23 -2.47
CA ARG A 239 18.71 7.73 -3.78
C ARG A 239 17.75 6.74 -4.40
N PHE A 240 16.63 7.22 -4.92
CA PHE A 240 15.75 6.39 -5.73
C PHE A 240 16.36 6.17 -7.12
N SER A 241 16.55 4.90 -7.49
CA SER A 241 16.88 4.48 -8.85
C SER A 241 15.64 4.21 -9.69
N ASN A 242 14.55 3.78 -9.05
CA ASN A 242 13.24 3.49 -9.64
C ASN A 242 12.15 4.11 -8.78
N ARG A 243 11.09 4.63 -9.40
CA ARG A 243 9.97 5.23 -8.71
C ARG A 243 8.66 4.90 -9.42
N ARG A 244 7.69 4.41 -8.69
CA ARG A 244 6.34 4.08 -9.23
C ARG A 244 5.65 5.26 -9.93
N PRO A 245 5.75 6.52 -9.47
CA PRO A 245 5.20 7.66 -10.20
C PRO A 245 5.83 7.90 -11.58
N ASP A 246 7.04 7.38 -11.81
CA ASP A 246 7.72 7.47 -13.11
C ASP A 246 7.35 6.31 -14.05
N GLY A 247 6.52 5.36 -13.59
CA GLY A 247 6.04 4.21 -14.36
C GLY A 247 6.76 2.90 -14.06
N ASP A 248 7.62 2.87 -13.03
CA ASP A 248 8.25 1.63 -12.57
C ASP A 248 7.26 0.78 -11.75
N ASP A 249 7.48 -0.54 -11.71
CA ASP A 249 6.62 -1.48 -10.96
C ASP A 249 6.76 -1.28 -9.44
N HIS A 250 7.94 -0.88 -8.96
CA HIS A 250 8.28 -0.69 -7.55
C HIS A 250 9.26 0.48 -7.37
N CYS A 251 9.38 0.97 -6.12
CA CYS A 251 10.38 1.97 -5.77
C CYS A 251 11.65 1.30 -5.24
N VAL A 252 12.83 1.79 -5.65
CA VAL A 252 14.13 1.27 -5.22
C VAL A 252 14.96 2.41 -4.64
N ALA A 253 15.23 2.37 -3.34
CA ALA A 253 16.11 3.29 -2.65
C ALA A 253 17.48 2.64 -2.41
N CYS A 254 18.50 3.06 -3.15
CA CYS A 254 19.88 2.60 -2.99
C CYS A 254 20.60 3.40 -1.89
N VAL A 255 21.45 2.72 -1.10
CA VAL A 255 22.20 3.29 0.02
C VAL A 255 23.69 3.02 -0.12
#